data_09fe6e8b88695649cf9286276993a9e0
#
_entry.id   09fe6e8b88695649cf9286276993a9e0
#
_cell.length_a   1.000
_cell.length_b   1.000
_cell.length_c   1.000
_cell.angle_alpha   90.00
_cell.angle_beta   90.00
_cell.angle_gamma   90.00
#
_symmetry.space_group_name_H-M   'P 1'
#
loop_
_entity.id
_entity.type
_entity.pdbx_description
1 polymer ?
#
loop_
_entity_poly.entity_id
_entity_poly.type
_entity_poly.pdbx_seq_one_letter_code
_entity_poly.pdbx_strand_id
1 'polypeptide(L)'
;MAKKLELSLNSRNAPQLKVSRSYSEMLQAYDKSDKKDKKLKETVSFIKQKLDSAKWFIDAIRQRQQTLLNTMQAIIDFQYEYFLEGDESKLRPMILKDIAERINMDISTVSRVASSKSVQTEFGVFPLKYFFSEGISTESGEDVSSREVKNKLRSFIEAEDKSKPLSDEKLEKALKECGYNIARRTVAKYREQLNIPVARLRKELWRYSWR
;
A
#
# COMPACT_ATOMS: atom_id res chain seq x y z
N MET A 1 -6.95 -24.35 13.37
CA MET A 1 -5.58 -23.80 13.41
C MET A 1 -5.61 -22.39 12.85
N ALA A 2 -5.18 -21.40 13.62
CA ALA A 2 -5.10 -20.01 13.10
C ALA A 2 -3.99 -19.97 12.02
N LYS A 3 -4.33 -19.53 10.81
CA LYS A 3 -3.34 -19.26 9.75
C LYS A 3 -2.43 -18.14 10.23
N LYS A 4 -1.14 -18.41 10.36
CA LYS A 4 -0.13 -17.41 10.72
C LYS A 4 0.42 -16.81 9.43
N LEU A 5 0.27 -15.50 9.26
CA LEU A 5 0.87 -14.76 8.16
C LEU A 5 2.34 -14.47 8.48
N GLU A 6 3.24 -14.76 7.56
CA GLU A 6 4.66 -14.48 7.67
C GLU A 6 5.05 -13.46 6.61
N LEU A 7 5.70 -12.38 7.04
CA LEU A 7 6.18 -11.31 6.17
C LEU A 7 7.69 -11.40 5.99
N SER A 8 8.14 -11.47 4.74
CA SER A 8 9.56 -11.45 4.39
C SER A 8 9.87 -10.40 3.32
N LEU A 9 11.08 -9.84 3.35
CA LEU A 9 11.57 -8.97 2.30
C LEU A 9 12.21 -9.81 1.18
N ASN A 10 12.00 -9.40 -0.07
CA ASN A 10 12.72 -9.96 -1.19
C ASN A 10 14.18 -9.49 -1.16
N SER A 11 15.06 -10.36 -0.64
CA SER A 11 16.49 -10.10 -0.47
C SER A 11 17.36 -10.63 -1.62
N ARG A 12 16.75 -11.13 -2.73
CA ARG A 12 17.47 -11.78 -3.83
C ARG A 12 18.62 -10.94 -4.39
N ASN A 13 18.46 -9.62 -4.46
CA ASN A 13 19.43 -8.67 -5.03
C ASN A 13 20.07 -7.76 -3.96
N ALA A 14 19.95 -8.09 -2.67
CA ALA A 14 20.50 -7.28 -1.58
C ALA A 14 21.58 -8.08 -0.83
N PRO A 15 22.83 -8.08 -1.30
CA PRO A 15 23.92 -8.76 -0.58
C PRO A 15 24.10 -8.13 0.79
N GLN A 16 24.47 -8.95 1.76
CA GLN A 16 24.79 -8.46 3.11
C GLN A 16 26.05 -7.57 3.06
N LEU A 17 25.87 -6.30 3.37
CA LEU A 17 26.98 -5.37 3.47
C LEU A 17 27.68 -5.54 4.84
N LYS A 18 29.00 -5.69 4.79
CA LYS A 18 29.85 -5.80 5.98
C LYS A 18 31.03 -4.85 5.83
N VAL A 19 31.42 -4.22 6.93
CA VAL A 19 32.66 -3.46 6.97
C VAL A 19 33.83 -4.45 6.99
N SER A 20 34.87 -4.20 6.18
CA SER A 20 36.05 -5.05 6.14
C SER A 20 36.77 -5.08 7.52
N ARG A 21 37.05 -6.28 7.98
CA ARG A 21 37.75 -6.47 9.26
C ARG A 21 39.13 -5.84 9.28
N SER A 22 39.86 -5.87 8.15
CA SER A 22 41.20 -5.30 8.04
C SER A 22 41.28 -3.82 8.43
N TYR A 23 40.28 -3.03 8.04
CA TYR A 23 40.21 -1.61 8.44
C TYR A 23 39.91 -1.43 9.93
N SER A 24 39.11 -2.30 10.50
CA SER A 24 38.79 -2.29 11.93
C SER A 24 40.02 -2.67 12.75
N GLU A 25 40.79 -3.65 12.31
CA GLU A 25 42.05 -4.10 12.94
C GLU A 25 43.14 -3.02 12.85
N MET A 26 43.25 -2.34 11.68
CA MET A 26 44.18 -1.19 11.53
C MET A 26 43.90 -0.08 12.54
N LEU A 27 42.62 0.26 12.79
CA LEU A 27 42.26 1.25 13.78
C LEU A 27 42.61 0.80 15.20
N GLN A 28 42.33 -0.46 15.54
CA GLN A 28 42.67 -1.01 16.85
C GLN A 28 44.19 -1.08 17.09
N ALA A 29 44.97 -1.40 16.05
CA ALA A 29 46.43 -1.40 16.11
C ALA A 29 46.99 0.01 16.34
N TYR A 30 46.40 1.02 15.68
CA TYR A 30 46.79 2.41 15.87
C TYR A 30 46.47 2.94 17.28
N ASP A 31 45.29 2.61 17.80
CA ASP A 31 44.89 3.04 19.15
C ASP A 31 45.83 2.49 20.23
N LYS A 32 46.54 1.39 19.94
CA LYS A 32 47.53 0.76 20.80
C LYS A 32 48.97 1.26 20.57
N SER A 33 49.22 2.03 19.48
CA SER A 33 50.53 2.56 19.12
C SER A 33 50.79 3.95 19.68
N ASP A 34 52.09 4.32 19.86
CA ASP A 34 52.49 5.68 20.28
C ASP A 34 52.10 6.72 19.23
N LYS A 35 51.20 7.61 19.59
CA LYS A 35 50.53 8.60 18.73
C LYS A 35 51.44 9.77 18.25
N LYS A 36 52.73 9.59 18.11
CA LYS A 36 53.70 10.68 17.84
C LYS A 36 53.87 11.03 16.37
N ASP A 37 53.45 10.17 15.44
CA ASP A 37 53.67 10.41 14.01
C ASP A 37 52.48 11.13 13.34
N LYS A 38 52.76 12.35 12.85
CA LYS A 38 51.75 13.24 12.24
C LYS A 38 51.10 12.66 10.98
N LYS A 39 51.89 11.96 10.14
CA LYS A 39 51.40 11.31 8.91
C LYS A 39 50.48 10.13 9.21
N LEU A 40 50.81 9.33 10.23
CA LEU A 40 49.97 8.25 10.70
C LEU A 40 48.64 8.78 11.25
N LYS A 41 48.64 9.90 11.94
CA LYS A 41 47.44 10.55 12.48
C LYS A 41 46.48 10.99 11.38
N GLU A 42 46.98 11.58 10.29
CA GLU A 42 46.16 12.00 9.12
C GLU A 42 45.57 10.78 8.40
N THR A 43 46.37 9.73 8.19
CA THR A 43 45.90 8.48 7.56
C THR A 43 44.79 7.81 8.38
N VAL A 44 44.94 7.75 9.69
CA VAL A 44 43.95 7.14 10.58
C VAL A 44 42.68 7.98 10.65
N SER A 45 42.79 9.31 10.65
CA SER A 45 41.63 10.21 10.58
C SER A 45 40.86 9.94 9.33
N PHE A 46 41.53 9.80 8.19
CA PHE A 46 40.89 9.49 6.91
C PHE A 46 40.17 8.12 6.92
N ILE A 47 40.87 7.07 7.43
CA ILE A 47 40.28 5.73 7.55
C ILE A 47 39.06 5.75 8.47
N LYS A 48 39.11 6.46 9.60
CA LYS A 48 37.99 6.60 10.53
C LYS A 48 36.79 7.25 9.85
N GLN A 49 37.00 8.36 9.14
CA GLN A 49 35.94 9.04 8.38
C GLN A 49 35.28 8.12 7.35
N LYS A 50 36.08 7.29 6.63
CA LYS A 50 35.53 6.33 5.64
C LYS A 50 34.76 5.20 6.30
N LEU A 51 35.21 4.71 7.45
CA LEU A 51 34.51 3.69 8.24
C LEU A 51 33.20 4.22 8.81
N ASP A 52 33.18 5.44 9.31
CA ASP A 52 31.95 6.06 9.83
C ASP A 52 30.93 6.29 8.71
N SER A 53 31.39 6.73 7.53
CA SER A 53 30.56 6.83 6.34
C SER A 53 29.98 5.47 5.88
N ALA A 54 30.80 4.42 5.91
CA ALA A 54 30.38 3.07 5.55
C ALA A 54 29.34 2.50 6.57
N LYS A 55 29.57 2.71 7.87
CA LYS A 55 28.62 2.34 8.92
C LYS A 55 27.29 3.06 8.74
N TRP A 56 27.34 4.40 8.55
CA TRP A 56 26.15 5.20 8.30
C TRP A 56 25.35 4.67 7.09
N PHE A 57 26.03 4.32 6.01
CA PHE A 57 25.38 3.76 4.82
C PHE A 57 24.71 2.40 5.11
N ILE A 58 25.37 1.52 5.83
CA ILE A 58 24.81 0.22 6.23
C ILE A 58 23.57 0.42 7.12
N ASP A 59 23.66 1.34 8.08
CA ASP A 59 22.55 1.64 8.99
C ASP A 59 21.36 2.27 8.26
N ALA A 60 21.61 3.14 7.28
CA ALA A 60 20.56 3.70 6.43
C ALA A 60 19.81 2.62 5.63
N ILE A 61 20.53 1.62 5.09
CA ILE A 61 19.90 0.48 4.40
C ILE A 61 19.08 -0.37 5.38
N ARG A 62 19.59 -0.65 6.57
CA ARG A 62 18.86 -1.38 7.61
C ARG A 62 17.60 -0.65 8.03
N GLN A 63 17.70 0.65 8.27
CA GLN A 63 16.55 1.50 8.61
C GLN A 63 15.49 1.47 7.51
N ARG A 64 15.90 1.55 6.24
CA ARG A 64 14.98 1.44 5.09
C ARG A 64 14.26 0.08 5.08
N GLN A 65 14.98 -1.02 5.30
CA GLN A 65 14.40 -2.35 5.36
C GLN A 65 13.39 -2.47 6.51
N GLN A 66 13.77 -1.96 7.69
CA GLN A 66 12.87 -1.96 8.85
C GLN A 66 11.61 -1.12 8.61
N THR A 67 11.74 0.04 7.97
CA THR A 67 10.60 0.88 7.59
C THR A 67 9.65 0.15 6.65
N LEU A 68 10.17 -0.58 5.66
CA LEU A 68 9.36 -1.37 4.74
C LEU A 68 8.61 -2.48 5.49
N LEU A 69 9.27 -3.22 6.35
CA LEU A 69 8.67 -4.28 7.17
C LEU A 69 7.58 -3.71 8.08
N ASN A 70 7.89 -2.65 8.82
CA ASN A 70 6.93 -2.04 9.75
C ASN A 70 5.69 -1.53 9.01
N THR A 71 5.88 -0.87 7.85
CA THR A 71 4.76 -0.38 7.04
C THR A 71 3.89 -1.52 6.56
N MET A 72 4.50 -2.59 6.03
CA MET A 72 3.72 -3.72 5.51
C MET A 72 3.05 -4.52 6.64
N GLN A 73 3.73 -4.68 7.78
CA GLN A 73 3.12 -5.33 8.94
C GLN A 73 1.89 -4.57 9.44
N ALA A 74 1.98 -3.24 9.52
CA ALA A 74 0.83 -2.41 9.91
C ALA A 74 -0.33 -2.51 8.91
N ILE A 75 -0.05 -2.63 7.60
CA ILE A 75 -1.07 -2.87 6.58
C ILE A 75 -1.71 -4.25 6.76
N ILE A 76 -0.92 -5.30 6.98
CA ILE A 76 -1.42 -6.67 7.23
C ILE A 76 -2.32 -6.70 8.46
N ASP A 77 -1.90 -6.07 9.55
CA ASP A 77 -2.67 -6.03 10.81
C ASP A 77 -4.00 -5.28 10.64
N PHE A 78 -4.01 -4.26 9.76
CA PHE A 78 -5.24 -3.50 9.48
C PHE A 78 -6.18 -4.26 8.54
N GLN A 79 -5.65 -4.92 7.53
CA GLN A 79 -6.36 -5.65 6.47
C GLN A 79 -6.31 -7.17 6.68
N TYR A 80 -6.26 -7.63 7.94
CA TYR A 80 -5.98 -9.03 8.28
C TYR A 80 -6.94 -10.02 7.60
N GLU A 81 -8.23 -9.69 7.56
CA GLU A 81 -9.26 -10.54 6.95
C GLU A 81 -9.06 -10.72 5.43
N TYR A 82 -8.66 -9.64 4.75
CA TYR A 82 -8.31 -9.71 3.32
C TYR A 82 -7.13 -10.64 3.08
N PHE A 83 -6.06 -10.54 3.89
CA PHE A 83 -4.87 -11.39 3.70
C PHE A 83 -5.10 -12.87 4.04
N LEU A 84 -6.15 -13.20 4.78
CA LEU A 84 -6.53 -14.58 5.05
C LEU A 84 -7.33 -15.23 3.93
N GLU A 85 -8.22 -14.49 3.28
CA GLU A 85 -9.22 -15.03 2.37
C GLU A 85 -9.07 -14.54 0.93
N GLY A 86 -8.42 -13.40 0.70
CA GLY A 86 -8.25 -12.80 -0.62
C GLY A 86 -9.51 -12.12 -1.16
N ASP A 87 -10.54 -11.95 -0.33
CA ASP A 87 -11.81 -11.34 -0.75
C ASP A 87 -11.74 -9.82 -0.66
N GLU A 88 -11.92 -9.14 -1.80
CA GLU A 88 -11.93 -7.68 -1.91
C GLU A 88 -13.03 -7.01 -1.08
N SER A 89 -14.13 -7.72 -0.78
CA SER A 89 -15.23 -7.20 0.03
C SER A 89 -14.81 -6.98 1.49
N LYS A 90 -13.77 -7.66 1.95
CA LYS A 90 -13.21 -7.57 3.31
C LYS A 90 -12.15 -6.47 3.48
N LEU A 91 -11.87 -5.72 2.41
CA LEU A 91 -10.96 -4.58 2.49
C LEU A 91 -11.61 -3.44 3.28
N ARG A 92 -11.04 -3.15 4.44
CA ARG A 92 -11.45 -2.01 5.27
C ARG A 92 -10.91 -0.70 4.71
N PRO A 93 -11.66 0.40 4.81
CA PRO A 93 -11.14 1.72 4.47
C PRO A 93 -9.90 2.02 5.31
N MET A 94 -8.83 2.47 4.65
CA MET A 94 -7.55 2.74 5.31
C MET A 94 -6.86 3.91 4.61
N ILE A 95 -6.51 4.94 5.36
CA ILE A 95 -5.76 6.09 4.85
C ILE A 95 -4.29 6.03 5.29
N LEU A 96 -3.45 6.79 4.59
CA LEU A 96 -2.00 6.83 4.89
C LEU A 96 -1.71 7.28 6.32
N LYS A 97 -2.56 8.13 6.88
CA LYS A 97 -2.43 8.64 8.25
C LYS A 97 -2.56 7.53 9.29
N ASP A 98 -3.49 6.59 9.11
CA ASP A 98 -3.72 5.48 10.05
C ASP A 98 -2.46 4.62 10.21
N ILE A 99 -1.80 4.35 9.09
CA ILE A 99 -0.54 3.59 9.09
C ILE A 99 0.61 4.42 9.66
N ALA A 100 0.70 5.71 9.30
CA ALA A 100 1.75 6.61 9.77
C ALA A 100 1.73 6.74 11.31
N GLU A 101 0.57 6.93 11.90
CA GLU A 101 0.38 6.99 13.36
C GLU A 101 0.74 5.66 14.03
N ARG A 102 0.33 4.53 13.44
CA ARG A 102 0.58 3.20 14.00
C ARG A 102 2.06 2.84 14.05
N ILE A 103 2.85 3.24 13.05
CA ILE A 103 4.29 2.98 13.00
C ILE A 103 5.14 4.15 13.51
N ASN A 104 4.50 5.22 14.00
CA ASN A 104 5.13 6.45 14.48
C ASN A 104 6.11 7.05 13.46
N MET A 105 5.64 7.22 12.22
CA MET A 105 6.41 7.78 11.11
C MET A 105 5.63 8.89 10.40
N ASP A 106 6.35 9.71 9.62
CA ASP A 106 5.73 10.76 8.82
C ASP A 106 4.90 10.17 7.65
N ILE A 107 3.75 10.78 7.36
CA ILE A 107 2.83 10.38 6.28
C ILE A 107 3.54 10.36 4.93
N SER A 108 4.49 11.30 4.69
CA SER A 108 5.25 11.36 3.44
C SER A 108 6.13 10.12 3.24
N THR A 109 6.68 9.56 4.32
CA THR A 109 7.47 8.32 4.28
C THR A 109 6.59 7.14 3.90
N VAL A 110 5.43 6.98 4.54
CA VAL A 110 4.46 5.93 4.21
C VAL A 110 3.96 6.07 2.77
N SER A 111 3.67 7.28 2.32
CA SER A 111 3.24 7.57 0.95
C SER A 111 4.28 7.14 -0.09
N ARG A 112 5.57 7.44 0.13
CA ARG A 112 6.67 7.02 -0.76
C ARG A 112 6.79 5.50 -0.83
N VAL A 113 6.65 4.81 0.30
CA VAL A 113 6.64 3.34 0.37
C VAL A 113 5.44 2.79 -0.39
N ALA A 114 4.23 3.27 -0.08
CA ALA A 114 2.98 2.82 -0.70
C ALA A 114 2.96 2.99 -2.22
N SER A 115 3.52 4.10 -2.72
CA SER A 115 3.53 4.41 -4.16
C SER A 115 4.58 3.62 -4.96
N SER A 116 5.64 3.11 -4.31
CA SER A 116 6.80 2.53 -4.99
C SER A 116 6.98 1.03 -4.78
N LYS A 117 6.24 0.40 -3.88
CA LYS A 117 6.41 -0.99 -3.48
C LYS A 117 5.19 -1.84 -3.75
N SER A 118 5.44 -3.15 -3.94
CA SER A 118 4.41 -4.16 -4.12
C SER A 118 4.63 -5.31 -3.16
N VAL A 119 3.56 -6.00 -2.82
CA VAL A 119 3.58 -7.23 -2.03
C VAL A 119 3.12 -8.40 -2.90
N GLN A 120 3.77 -9.52 -2.76
CA GLN A 120 3.35 -10.79 -3.34
C GLN A 120 2.61 -11.57 -2.28
N THR A 121 1.40 -12.02 -2.62
CA THR A 121 0.52 -12.85 -1.78
C THR A 121 0.16 -14.14 -2.52
N GLU A 122 -0.54 -15.04 -1.87
CA GLU A 122 -1.11 -16.25 -2.53
C GLU A 122 -2.13 -15.88 -3.61
N PHE A 123 -2.78 -14.71 -3.48
CA PHE A 123 -3.83 -14.23 -4.40
C PHE A 123 -3.28 -13.39 -5.56
N GLY A 124 -2.00 -13.04 -5.55
CA GLY A 124 -1.35 -12.26 -6.61
C GLY A 124 -0.34 -11.23 -6.10
N VAL A 125 0.11 -10.37 -7.02
CA VAL A 125 1.04 -9.27 -6.73
C VAL A 125 0.28 -7.94 -6.74
N PHE A 126 0.25 -7.26 -5.61
CA PHE A 126 -0.47 -6.00 -5.44
C PHE A 126 0.48 -4.86 -5.10
N PRO A 127 0.34 -3.68 -5.73
CA PRO A 127 1.03 -2.48 -5.26
C PRO A 127 0.50 -2.11 -3.87
N LEU A 128 1.33 -1.62 -2.95
CA LEU A 128 0.86 -1.28 -1.61
C LEU A 128 -0.23 -0.20 -1.62
N LYS A 129 -0.22 0.68 -2.62
CA LYS A 129 -1.28 1.68 -2.83
C LYS A 129 -2.67 1.05 -2.98
N TYR A 130 -2.75 -0.22 -3.41
CA TYR A 130 -4.00 -0.95 -3.56
C TYR A 130 -4.81 -1.04 -2.26
N PHE A 131 -4.15 -1.13 -1.11
CA PHE A 131 -4.78 -1.29 0.20
C PHE A 131 -5.29 0.01 0.81
N PHE A 132 -4.93 1.16 0.23
CA PHE A 132 -5.38 2.47 0.69
C PHE A 132 -6.61 2.92 -0.09
N SER A 133 -7.70 3.18 0.62
CA SER A 133 -8.96 3.69 0.06
C SER A 133 -9.61 4.64 1.05
N GLU A 134 -10.24 5.69 0.53
CA GLU A 134 -11.05 6.57 1.36
C GLU A 134 -12.30 5.82 1.86
N GLY A 135 -12.65 5.99 3.12
CA GLY A 135 -13.90 5.53 3.70
C GLY A 135 -15.08 6.35 3.21
N ILE A 136 -16.21 5.69 3.06
CA ILE A 136 -17.51 6.31 2.81
C ILE A 136 -18.39 5.96 4.00
N SER A 137 -18.86 6.98 4.72
CA SER A 137 -19.74 6.77 5.88
C SER A 137 -21.08 6.19 5.43
N THR A 138 -21.47 5.09 6.07
CA THR A 138 -22.79 4.48 5.93
C THR A 138 -23.76 5.05 6.95
N GLU A 139 -25.05 4.81 6.78
CA GLU A 139 -26.08 5.18 7.78
C GLU A 139 -25.90 4.42 9.11
N SER A 140 -25.27 3.26 9.08
CA SER A 140 -24.92 2.48 10.28
C SER A 140 -23.72 3.01 11.06
N GLY A 141 -23.02 4.04 10.55
CA GLY A 141 -21.82 4.61 11.17
C GLY A 141 -20.53 3.83 10.90
N GLU A 142 -20.58 2.76 10.10
CA GLU A 142 -19.41 2.04 9.65
C GLU A 142 -18.86 2.66 8.36
N ASP A 143 -17.54 2.86 8.29
CA ASP A 143 -16.90 3.32 7.08
C ASP A 143 -16.68 2.16 6.10
N VAL A 144 -17.24 2.28 4.91
CA VAL A 144 -17.13 1.29 3.84
C VAL A 144 -16.14 1.74 2.78
N SER A 145 -15.39 0.79 2.24
CA SER A 145 -14.43 1.08 1.19
C SER A 145 -15.12 1.59 -0.09
N SER A 146 -14.57 2.66 -0.68
CA SER A 146 -15.04 3.17 -1.98
C SER A 146 -15.04 2.10 -3.09
N ARG A 147 -14.28 1.04 -2.89
CA ARG A 147 -14.18 -0.11 -3.81
C ARG A 147 -15.41 -1.01 -3.73
N GLU A 148 -15.87 -1.28 -2.52
CA GLU A 148 -17.09 -2.06 -2.28
C GLU A 148 -18.30 -1.38 -2.92
N VAL A 149 -18.42 -0.07 -2.73
CA VAL A 149 -19.49 0.71 -3.38
C VAL A 149 -19.39 0.64 -4.91
N LYS A 150 -18.19 0.68 -5.49
CA LYS A 150 -18.00 0.51 -6.93
C LYS A 150 -18.39 -0.88 -7.42
N ASN A 151 -18.05 -1.92 -6.66
CA ASN A 151 -18.43 -3.31 -6.99
C ASN A 151 -19.95 -3.46 -6.94
N LYS A 152 -20.61 -2.90 -5.92
CA LYS A 152 -22.06 -2.90 -5.80
C LYS A 152 -22.74 -2.12 -6.95
N LEU A 153 -22.17 -0.95 -7.28
CA LEU A 153 -22.63 -0.15 -8.43
C LEU A 153 -22.53 -0.94 -9.75
N ARG A 154 -21.41 -1.65 -9.96
CA ARG A 154 -21.22 -2.52 -11.12
C ARG A 154 -22.28 -3.62 -11.16
N SER A 155 -22.54 -4.31 -10.04
CA SER A 155 -23.54 -5.39 -9.98
C SER A 155 -24.94 -4.90 -10.30
N PHE A 156 -25.34 -3.69 -9.87
CA PHE A 156 -26.62 -3.10 -10.23
C PHE A 156 -26.74 -2.82 -11.73
N ILE A 157 -25.66 -2.37 -12.36
CA ILE A 157 -25.64 -2.07 -13.80
C ILE A 157 -25.61 -3.35 -14.63
N GLU A 158 -24.94 -4.40 -14.16
CA GLU A 158 -24.93 -5.72 -14.82
C GLU A 158 -26.30 -6.41 -14.74
N ALA A 159 -27.03 -6.20 -13.64
CA ALA A 159 -28.36 -6.75 -13.42
C ALA A 159 -29.50 -5.87 -13.99
N GLU A 160 -29.21 -4.67 -14.54
CA GLU A 160 -30.22 -3.76 -15.02
C GLU A 160 -30.91 -4.25 -16.31
N ASP A 161 -32.20 -3.88 -16.50
CA ASP A 161 -32.87 -4.07 -17.76
C ASP A 161 -32.32 -3.10 -18.83
N LYS A 162 -31.66 -3.64 -19.84
CA LYS A 162 -31.04 -2.88 -20.92
C LYS A 162 -32.04 -2.10 -21.80
N SER A 163 -33.33 -2.43 -21.75
CA SER A 163 -34.36 -1.65 -22.38
C SER A 163 -34.68 -0.35 -21.63
N LYS A 164 -34.48 -0.37 -20.28
CA LYS A 164 -34.73 0.75 -19.38
C LYS A 164 -33.58 0.92 -18.36
N PRO A 165 -32.35 1.26 -18.81
CA PRO A 165 -31.19 1.33 -17.94
C PRO A 165 -31.36 2.34 -16.80
N LEU A 166 -30.76 2.05 -15.67
CA LEU A 166 -30.84 2.86 -14.45
C LEU A 166 -30.08 4.18 -14.62
N SER A 167 -30.76 5.30 -14.37
CA SER A 167 -30.09 6.61 -14.28
C SER A 167 -29.23 6.73 -13.04
N ASP A 168 -28.26 7.67 -13.02
CA ASP A 168 -27.41 7.93 -11.86
C ASP A 168 -28.22 8.26 -10.59
N GLU A 169 -29.43 8.84 -10.74
CA GLU A 169 -30.38 9.10 -9.65
C GLU A 169 -31.03 7.81 -9.10
N LYS A 170 -31.38 6.88 -9.99
CA LYS A 170 -31.93 5.58 -9.58
C LYS A 170 -30.83 4.71 -8.92
N LEU A 171 -29.62 4.77 -9.44
CA LEU A 171 -28.46 4.08 -8.86
C LEU A 171 -28.11 4.65 -7.47
N GLU A 172 -28.21 5.98 -7.28
CA GLU A 172 -28.07 6.62 -5.96
C GLU A 172 -29.09 6.06 -4.97
N LYS A 173 -30.39 6.02 -5.37
CA LYS A 173 -31.45 5.49 -4.51
C LYS A 173 -31.22 4.02 -4.14
N ALA A 174 -30.88 3.19 -5.11
CA ALA A 174 -30.60 1.78 -4.88
C ALA A 174 -29.37 1.57 -3.95
N LEU A 175 -28.35 2.40 -4.06
CA LEU A 175 -27.20 2.37 -3.16
C LEU A 175 -27.58 2.85 -1.76
N LYS A 176 -28.43 3.87 -1.62
CA LYS A 176 -28.95 4.32 -0.32
C LYS A 176 -29.81 3.25 0.37
N GLU A 177 -30.65 2.53 -0.36
CA GLU A 177 -31.41 1.38 0.16
C GLU A 177 -30.49 0.27 0.67
N CYS A 178 -29.27 0.15 0.14
CA CYS A 178 -28.24 -0.75 0.65
C CYS A 178 -27.40 -0.14 1.82
N GLY A 179 -27.75 1.05 2.31
CA GLY A 179 -27.07 1.72 3.42
C GLY A 179 -25.90 2.64 3.03
N TYR A 180 -25.58 2.77 1.72
CA TYR A 180 -24.46 3.63 1.28
C TYR A 180 -24.94 5.08 1.07
N ASN A 181 -24.53 5.97 1.97
CA ASN A 181 -24.92 7.39 1.88
C ASN A 181 -23.98 8.15 0.93
N ILE A 182 -24.24 8.06 -0.38
CA ILE A 182 -23.47 8.74 -1.41
C ILE A 182 -24.35 9.61 -2.29
N ALA A 183 -23.81 10.77 -2.70
CA ALA A 183 -24.50 11.69 -3.56
C ALA A 183 -24.45 11.26 -5.04
N ARG A 184 -25.44 11.66 -5.84
CA ARG A 184 -25.51 11.41 -7.29
C ARG A 184 -24.21 11.75 -8.04
N ARG A 185 -23.56 12.88 -7.69
CA ARG A 185 -22.27 13.27 -8.31
C ARG A 185 -21.18 12.25 -8.08
N THR A 186 -21.15 11.65 -6.90
CA THR A 186 -20.18 10.59 -6.55
C THR A 186 -20.49 9.30 -7.31
N VAL A 187 -21.77 8.95 -7.47
CA VAL A 187 -22.19 7.82 -8.30
C VAL A 187 -21.74 7.99 -9.75
N ALA A 188 -21.95 9.18 -10.34
CA ALA A 188 -21.48 9.50 -11.68
C ALA A 188 -19.95 9.37 -11.81
N LYS A 189 -19.18 9.92 -10.85
CA LYS A 189 -17.73 9.80 -10.79
C LYS A 189 -17.27 8.33 -10.74
N TYR A 190 -17.92 7.49 -9.92
CA TYR A 190 -17.55 6.07 -9.79
C TYR A 190 -17.91 5.29 -11.06
N ARG A 191 -19.06 5.56 -11.68
CA ARG A 191 -19.44 4.97 -12.96
C ARG A 191 -18.40 5.28 -14.05
N GLU A 192 -17.95 6.55 -14.14
CA GLU A 192 -16.91 6.97 -15.09
C GLU A 192 -15.56 6.28 -14.82
N GLN A 193 -15.16 6.15 -13.55
CA GLN A 193 -13.95 5.42 -13.17
C GLN A 193 -14.01 3.93 -13.52
N LEU A 194 -15.21 3.36 -13.59
CA LEU A 194 -15.45 1.99 -14.05
C LEU A 194 -15.57 1.89 -15.58
N ASN A 195 -15.39 3.01 -16.32
CA ASN A 195 -15.58 3.09 -17.77
C ASN A 195 -16.99 2.66 -18.24
N ILE A 196 -18.00 2.87 -17.39
CA ILE A 196 -19.39 2.55 -17.72
C ILE A 196 -20.08 3.79 -18.26
N PRO A 197 -20.69 3.74 -19.47
CA PRO A 197 -21.34 4.89 -20.07
C PRO A 197 -22.64 5.27 -19.34
N VAL A 198 -23.15 6.48 -19.58
CA VAL A 198 -24.44 6.97 -19.05
C VAL A 198 -25.62 6.10 -19.51
N ALA A 199 -26.69 6.08 -18.74
CA ALA A 199 -27.89 5.24 -19.01
C ALA A 199 -28.36 5.32 -20.47
N ARG A 200 -28.40 6.54 -21.07
CA ARG A 200 -28.80 6.73 -22.46
C ARG A 200 -27.96 5.93 -23.46
N LEU A 201 -26.65 5.79 -23.20
CA LEU A 201 -25.74 5.05 -24.10
C LEU A 201 -25.75 3.55 -23.82
N ARG A 202 -26.24 3.11 -22.64
CA ARG A 202 -26.41 1.70 -22.31
C ARG A 202 -27.71 1.11 -22.78
N LYS A 203 -28.67 1.97 -23.26
CA LYS A 203 -29.95 1.53 -23.75
C LYS A 203 -29.76 0.71 -25.01
N GLU A 204 -30.16 -0.57 -24.98
CA GLU A 204 -30.26 -1.41 -26.15
C GLU A 204 -31.65 -1.22 -26.77
N LEU A 205 -31.70 -0.72 -28.01
CA LEU A 205 -32.89 -0.75 -28.82
C LEU A 205 -33.11 -2.21 -29.20
N TRP A 206 -34.32 -2.71 -29.05
CA TRP A 206 -34.75 -4.06 -29.41
C TRP A 206 -34.06 -4.54 -30.69
N ARG A 207 -33.23 -5.58 -30.59
CA ARG A 207 -32.86 -6.35 -31.76
C ARG A 207 -34.10 -7.09 -32.22
N TYR A 208 -34.69 -6.65 -33.31
CA TYR A 208 -35.64 -7.47 -34.04
C TYR A 208 -34.96 -8.83 -34.29
N SER A 209 -35.44 -9.86 -33.62
CA SER A 209 -35.15 -11.23 -33.95
C SER A 209 -35.77 -11.50 -35.32
N TRP A 210 -34.98 -11.39 -36.35
CA TRP A 210 -35.32 -11.99 -37.62
C TRP A 210 -35.24 -13.50 -37.43
N ARG A 211 -36.43 -14.15 -37.39
CA ARG A 211 -36.56 -15.58 -37.66
C ARG A 211 -36.57 -15.81 -39.16
#